data_4513d0e837d7ee8e846303ffb55506ed
#
_entry.id   4513d0e837d7ee8e846303ffb55506ed
#
_cell.length_a   1.000
_cell.length_b   1.000
_cell.length_c   1.000
_cell.angle_alpha   90.00
_cell.angle_beta   90.00
_cell.angle_gamma   90.00
#
_symmetry.space_group_name_H-M   'P 1'
#
loop_
_entity.id
_entity.type
_entity.pdbx_description
1 polymer ?
#
loop_
_entity_poly.entity_id
_entity_poly.type
_entity_poly.pdbx_seq_one_letter_code
_entity_poly.pdbx_strand_id
1 'polypeptide(L)'
;MDHDRGRVVWACRGHGKDRLNEFLDLLTDEQREAIEVVTADGARWIADAVAERLPRAELAVDPFHAVSWATEALDALRREVWNGLRSAPRPRRRGGRPRAGEAAPPDPAAAVKGLRFPLLKNPEDLTGRQASALEGLRRTGSALWRAYLLKEGLRAVFRAGPGEAADELDGWLAWACRSRIPRFVELSRKVRRKRRGILRSIELGVSNARVEAVNNKIKVAIRQGYGFRNIDNLIALVMLRCSDLKPALPGREA
;
A
#
# COMPACT_ATOMS: atom_id res chain seq x y z
N MET A 1 -12.38 -1.86 13.71
CA MET A 1 -11.58 -2.86 14.46
C MET A 1 -10.91 -2.16 15.62
N ASP A 2 -10.99 -2.73 16.81
CA ASP A 2 -10.27 -2.29 18.00
C ASP A 2 -8.82 -2.84 17.90
N HIS A 3 -7.84 -1.95 17.81
CA HIS A 3 -6.43 -2.34 17.67
C HIS A 3 -5.82 -2.85 18.96
N ASP A 4 -6.25 -2.34 20.12
CA ASP A 4 -5.67 -2.72 21.41
C ASP A 4 -6.02 -4.17 21.74
N ARG A 5 -7.27 -4.55 21.53
CA ARG A 5 -7.77 -5.89 21.78
C ARG A 5 -7.67 -6.82 20.56
N GLY A 6 -7.32 -6.31 19.38
CA GLY A 6 -7.17 -7.09 18.16
C GLY A 6 -8.46 -7.70 17.63
N ARG A 7 -9.62 -7.06 17.86
CA ARG A 7 -10.95 -7.59 17.55
C ARG A 7 -11.74 -6.73 16.57
N VAL A 8 -12.63 -7.36 15.84
CA VAL A 8 -13.64 -6.67 15.03
C VAL A 8 -14.79 -6.24 15.95
N VAL A 9 -15.08 -4.95 16.00
CA VAL A 9 -16.16 -4.39 16.84
C VAL A 9 -17.44 -4.19 16.06
N TRP A 10 -17.36 -4.05 14.74
CA TRP A 10 -18.50 -3.84 13.87
C TRP A 10 -18.18 -4.20 12.44
N ALA A 11 -19.17 -4.67 11.71
CA ALA A 11 -19.11 -4.96 10.28
C ALA A 11 -20.48 -4.71 9.64
N CYS A 12 -20.48 -4.21 8.40
CA CYS A 12 -21.70 -3.93 7.65
C CYS A 12 -21.54 -4.26 6.16
N ARG A 13 -22.66 -4.20 5.45
CA ARG A 13 -22.68 -4.26 3.98
C ARG A 13 -22.29 -2.91 3.39
N GLY A 14 -21.55 -2.93 2.28
CA GLY A 14 -21.19 -1.72 1.54
C GLY A 14 -19.95 -1.03 2.08
N HIS A 15 -19.73 0.19 1.61
CA HIS A 15 -18.58 1.04 1.99
C HIS A 15 -18.98 2.51 1.81
N GLY A 16 -18.22 3.41 2.39
CA GLY A 16 -18.42 4.84 2.25
C GLY A 16 -18.67 5.55 3.57
N LYS A 17 -18.78 6.88 3.48
CA LYS A 17 -18.93 7.76 4.64
C LYS A 17 -20.17 7.43 5.46
N ASP A 18 -21.29 7.14 4.80
CA ASP A 18 -22.55 6.84 5.47
C ASP A 18 -22.45 5.58 6.34
N ARG A 19 -21.77 4.54 5.84
CA ARG A 19 -21.56 3.30 6.60
C ARG A 19 -20.67 3.52 7.82
N LEU A 20 -19.65 4.37 7.69
CA LEU A 20 -18.82 4.75 8.85
C LEU A 20 -19.62 5.56 9.86
N ASN A 21 -20.46 6.49 9.40
CA ASN A 21 -21.32 7.28 10.26
C ASN A 21 -22.31 6.41 11.03
N GLU A 22 -22.94 5.40 10.40
CA GLU A 22 -23.79 4.42 11.09
C GLU A 22 -23.05 3.76 12.27
N PHE A 23 -21.79 3.39 12.09
CA PHE A 23 -21.00 2.86 13.20
C PHE A 23 -20.77 3.89 14.30
N LEU A 24 -20.44 5.13 13.93
CA LEU A 24 -20.18 6.19 14.88
C LEU A 24 -21.43 6.62 15.66
N ASP A 25 -22.62 6.47 15.06
CA ASP A 25 -23.92 6.72 15.70
C ASP A 25 -24.26 5.67 16.77
N LEU A 26 -23.70 4.46 16.68
CA LEU A 26 -23.85 3.43 17.72
C LEU A 26 -23.01 3.67 18.97
N LEU A 27 -22.00 4.56 18.88
CA LEU A 27 -21.13 4.87 20.00
C LEU A 27 -21.72 5.96 20.90
N THR A 28 -21.53 5.82 22.19
CA THR A 28 -21.82 6.93 23.14
C THR A 28 -20.82 8.06 22.95
N ASP A 29 -21.13 9.23 23.52
CA ASP A 29 -20.22 10.39 23.45
C ASP A 29 -18.88 10.07 24.14
N GLU A 30 -18.91 9.39 25.29
CA GLU A 30 -17.70 8.96 26.00
C GLU A 30 -16.86 8.00 25.17
N GLN A 31 -17.51 7.07 24.45
CA GLN A 31 -16.81 6.13 23.57
C GLN A 31 -16.17 6.85 22.38
N ARG A 32 -16.85 7.85 21.79
CA ARG A 32 -16.30 8.66 20.71
C ARG A 32 -15.10 9.50 21.19
N GLU A 33 -15.20 10.10 22.39
CA GLU A 33 -14.12 10.87 22.98
C GLU A 33 -12.91 10.03 23.37
N ALA A 34 -13.12 8.76 23.69
CA ALA A 34 -12.05 7.82 24.02
C ALA A 34 -11.26 7.33 22.80
N ILE A 35 -11.74 7.59 21.56
CA ILE A 35 -11.00 7.23 20.36
C ILE A 35 -9.92 8.28 20.08
N GLU A 36 -8.67 7.92 20.35
CA GLU A 36 -7.51 8.80 20.14
C GLU A 36 -6.92 8.67 18.74
N VAL A 37 -6.98 7.49 18.15
CA VAL A 37 -6.35 7.21 16.86
C VAL A 37 -7.24 6.36 15.96
N VAL A 38 -7.35 6.77 14.71
CA VAL A 38 -7.99 5.98 13.65
C VAL A 38 -6.95 5.64 12.59
N THR A 39 -6.76 4.36 12.29
CA THR A 39 -5.91 3.92 11.19
C THR A 39 -6.75 3.60 9.96
N ALA A 40 -6.35 4.11 8.79
CA ALA A 40 -7.06 3.86 7.55
C ALA A 40 -6.11 3.90 6.33
N ASP A 41 -6.61 3.41 5.19
CA ASP A 41 -5.92 3.43 3.90
C ASP A 41 -5.70 4.84 3.31
N GLY A 42 -6.17 5.87 4.02
CA GLY A 42 -6.03 7.26 3.61
C GLY A 42 -7.07 7.72 2.59
N ALA A 43 -8.21 7.04 2.47
CA ALA A 43 -9.35 7.51 1.70
C ALA A 43 -9.86 8.85 2.26
N ARG A 44 -10.20 9.78 1.37
CA ARG A 44 -10.62 11.14 1.77
C ARG A 44 -11.89 11.13 2.63
N TRP A 45 -12.88 10.34 2.26
CA TRP A 45 -14.15 10.26 2.98
C TRP A 45 -14.00 9.77 4.42
N ILE A 46 -12.98 8.91 4.71
CA ILE A 46 -12.66 8.50 6.08
C ILE A 46 -12.09 9.68 6.87
N ALA A 47 -11.16 10.42 6.24
CA ALA A 47 -10.58 11.60 6.89
C ALA A 47 -11.64 12.65 7.22
N ASP A 48 -12.58 12.88 6.29
CA ASP A 48 -13.69 13.82 6.46
C ASP A 48 -14.62 13.35 7.60
N ALA A 49 -14.99 12.06 7.65
CA ALA A 49 -15.84 11.51 8.72
C ALA A 49 -15.14 11.56 10.09
N VAL A 50 -13.86 11.23 10.16
CA VAL A 50 -13.07 11.31 11.40
C VAL A 50 -12.99 12.75 11.91
N ALA A 51 -12.68 13.71 11.03
CA ALA A 51 -12.58 15.12 11.40
C ALA A 51 -13.92 15.70 11.90
N GLU A 52 -15.05 15.27 11.32
CA GLU A 52 -16.38 15.74 11.68
C GLU A 52 -16.91 15.11 12.99
N ARG A 53 -16.63 13.82 13.20
CA ARG A 53 -17.30 13.02 14.23
C ARG A 53 -16.41 12.63 15.41
N LEU A 54 -15.11 12.68 15.24
CA LEU A 54 -14.10 12.28 16.22
C LEU A 54 -13.04 13.38 16.38
N PRO A 55 -13.39 14.53 16.98
CA PRO A 55 -12.51 15.71 16.98
C PRO A 55 -11.20 15.51 17.76
N ARG A 56 -11.14 14.53 18.68
CA ARG A 56 -9.94 14.18 19.43
C ARG A 56 -9.07 13.12 18.70
N ALA A 57 -9.64 12.42 17.72
CA ALA A 57 -8.95 11.35 17.06
C ALA A 57 -7.97 11.87 16.00
N GLU A 58 -6.78 11.32 16.01
CA GLU A 58 -5.79 11.54 14.96
C GLU A 58 -5.89 10.43 13.90
N LEU A 59 -5.90 10.83 12.63
CA LEU A 59 -5.88 9.89 11.53
C LEU A 59 -4.45 9.47 11.21
N ALA A 60 -4.07 8.25 11.55
CA ALA A 60 -2.80 7.64 11.20
C ALA A 60 -2.88 6.95 9.83
N VAL A 61 -1.91 7.23 8.97
CA VAL A 61 -1.84 6.63 7.63
C VAL A 61 -1.01 5.35 7.69
N ASP A 62 -1.59 4.25 7.25
CA ASP A 62 -0.88 2.97 7.21
C ASP A 62 0.40 3.05 6.35
N PRO A 63 1.58 2.69 6.92
CA PRO A 63 2.85 2.64 6.21
C PRO A 63 2.82 1.82 4.93
N PHE A 64 2.13 0.67 4.96
CA PHE A 64 2.00 -0.20 3.79
C PHE A 64 1.33 0.52 2.62
N HIS A 65 0.25 1.26 2.88
CA HIS A 65 -0.43 2.03 1.83
C HIS A 65 0.44 3.17 1.29
N ALA A 66 1.20 3.84 2.14
CA ALA A 66 2.10 4.89 1.67
C ALA A 66 3.20 4.34 0.74
N VAL A 67 3.79 3.20 1.07
CA VAL A 67 4.77 2.50 0.21
C VAL A 67 4.10 1.96 -1.07
N SER A 68 2.85 1.48 -0.99
CA SER A 68 2.06 1.05 -2.15
C SER A 68 1.89 2.17 -3.17
N TRP A 69 1.63 3.41 -2.75
CA TRP A 69 1.56 4.55 -3.68
C TRP A 69 2.85 4.79 -4.45
N ALA A 70 4.01 4.61 -3.80
CA ALA A 70 5.31 4.72 -4.48
C ALA A 70 5.52 3.56 -5.47
N THR A 71 5.10 2.36 -5.10
CA THR A 71 5.14 1.16 -5.95
C THR A 71 4.25 1.33 -7.19
N GLU A 72 3.05 1.86 -7.03
CA GLU A 72 2.11 2.16 -8.12
C GLU A 72 2.65 3.25 -9.06
N ALA A 73 3.25 4.33 -8.50
CA ALA A 73 3.88 5.39 -9.28
C ALA A 73 5.05 4.85 -10.11
N LEU A 74 5.86 3.98 -9.53
CA LEU A 74 6.98 3.32 -10.21
C LEU A 74 6.49 2.38 -11.34
N ASP A 75 5.46 1.56 -11.08
CA ASP A 75 4.91 0.67 -12.13
C ASP A 75 4.23 1.47 -13.26
N ALA A 76 3.57 2.57 -12.93
CA ALA A 76 3.01 3.47 -13.94
C ALA A 76 4.12 4.05 -14.83
N LEU A 77 5.20 4.54 -14.26
CA LEU A 77 6.38 5.02 -15.00
C LEU A 77 6.99 3.90 -15.87
N ARG A 78 7.15 2.70 -15.31
CA ARG A 78 7.66 1.55 -16.07
C ARG A 78 6.79 1.27 -17.30
N ARG A 79 5.46 1.29 -17.14
CA ARG A 79 4.52 1.10 -18.27
C ARG A 79 4.62 2.21 -19.30
N GLU A 80 4.79 3.45 -18.88
CA GLU A 80 5.00 4.60 -19.79
C GLU A 80 6.28 4.40 -20.62
N VAL A 81 7.40 4.09 -19.95
CA VAL A 81 8.67 3.81 -20.65
C VAL A 81 8.55 2.62 -21.60
N TRP A 82 7.93 1.54 -21.17
CA TRP A 82 7.70 0.35 -22.01
C TRP A 82 6.85 0.68 -23.25
N ASN A 83 5.76 1.42 -23.07
CA ASN A 83 4.90 1.83 -24.20
C ASN A 83 5.65 2.75 -25.16
N GLY A 84 6.42 3.71 -24.65
CA GLY A 84 7.26 4.60 -25.46
C GLY A 84 8.27 3.82 -26.32
N LEU A 85 8.94 2.83 -25.72
CA LEU A 85 9.90 1.98 -26.46
C LEU A 85 9.22 1.10 -27.53
N ARG A 86 7.99 0.64 -27.27
CA ARG A 86 7.22 -0.12 -28.26
C ARG A 86 6.76 0.71 -29.44
N SER A 87 6.41 1.97 -29.20
CA SER A 87 5.93 2.91 -30.20
C SER A 87 7.06 3.59 -30.96
N ALA A 88 8.29 3.50 -30.46
CA ALA A 88 9.45 4.08 -31.12
C ALA A 88 9.72 3.40 -32.49
N PRO A 89 10.02 4.17 -33.55
CA PRO A 89 10.43 3.59 -34.82
C PRO A 89 11.63 2.68 -34.62
N ARG A 90 11.52 1.43 -35.05
CA ARG A 90 12.66 0.52 -35.01
C ARG A 90 13.74 1.03 -35.99
N PRO A 91 14.99 1.18 -35.52
CA PRO A 91 16.05 1.58 -36.42
C PRO A 91 16.09 0.57 -37.60
N ARG A 92 15.98 1.09 -38.83
CA ARG A 92 16.15 0.27 -40.02
C ARG A 92 17.54 -0.30 -39.99
N ARG A 93 17.65 -1.63 -40.02
CA ARG A 93 18.94 -2.31 -40.19
C ARG A 93 19.60 -1.78 -41.47
N ARG A 94 20.75 -1.13 -41.36
CA ARG A 94 21.62 -0.88 -42.48
C ARG A 94 22.36 -2.20 -42.75
N GLY A 95 21.91 -2.97 -43.75
CA GLY A 95 22.59 -4.22 -44.17
C GLY A 95 21.66 -5.41 -44.21
N GLY A 96 21.92 -6.34 -45.11
CA GLY A 96 21.10 -7.47 -45.50
C GLY A 96 20.71 -8.48 -44.41
N ARG A 97 20.30 -9.67 -44.82
CA ARG A 97 19.88 -10.78 -43.95
C ARG A 97 20.94 -11.05 -42.85
N PRO A 98 20.54 -11.23 -41.57
CA PRO A 98 21.46 -11.59 -40.48
C PRO A 98 22.31 -12.81 -40.88
N ARG A 99 23.59 -12.79 -40.58
CA ARG A 99 24.45 -13.97 -40.72
C ARG A 99 23.96 -15.08 -39.79
N ALA A 100 24.05 -16.34 -40.25
CA ALA A 100 23.68 -17.46 -39.39
C ALA A 100 24.55 -17.41 -38.12
N GLY A 101 23.89 -17.40 -36.94
CA GLY A 101 24.56 -17.29 -35.63
C GLY A 101 24.65 -15.87 -35.04
N GLU A 102 24.28 -14.82 -35.77
CA GLU A 102 24.26 -13.46 -35.25
C GLU A 102 23.01 -13.24 -34.38
N ALA A 103 23.19 -13.09 -33.06
CA ALA A 103 22.09 -12.84 -32.15
C ALA A 103 21.44 -11.48 -32.47
N ALA A 104 20.12 -11.44 -32.54
CA ALA A 104 19.39 -10.21 -32.70
C ALA A 104 19.71 -9.27 -31.49
N PRO A 105 19.88 -7.95 -31.69
CA PRO A 105 20.09 -7.03 -30.59
C PRO A 105 18.92 -7.14 -29.60
N PRO A 106 19.21 -7.08 -28.27
CA PRO A 106 18.18 -7.24 -27.26
C PRO A 106 17.09 -6.18 -27.45
N ASP A 107 15.83 -6.59 -27.38
CA ASP A 107 14.68 -5.69 -27.48
C ASP A 107 14.60 -4.85 -26.18
N PRO A 108 14.80 -3.51 -26.25
CA PRO A 108 14.74 -2.67 -25.07
C PRO A 108 13.37 -2.70 -24.37
N ALA A 109 12.28 -2.88 -25.14
CA ALA A 109 10.95 -2.98 -24.58
C ALA A 109 10.77 -4.28 -23.77
N ALA A 110 11.29 -5.40 -24.27
CA ALA A 110 11.30 -6.67 -23.55
C ALA A 110 12.11 -6.59 -22.25
N ALA A 111 13.26 -5.90 -22.28
CA ALA A 111 14.08 -5.66 -21.10
C ALA A 111 13.30 -4.88 -20.02
N VAL A 112 12.62 -3.78 -20.36
CA VAL A 112 11.79 -2.99 -19.43
C VAL A 112 10.60 -3.79 -18.91
N LYS A 113 9.97 -4.63 -19.75
CA LYS A 113 8.91 -5.55 -19.31
C LYS A 113 9.42 -6.52 -18.24
N GLY A 114 10.60 -7.06 -18.41
CA GLY A 114 11.26 -7.99 -17.48
C GLY A 114 11.60 -7.36 -16.11
N LEU A 115 11.72 -6.03 -16.03
CA LEU A 115 12.01 -5.31 -14.79
C LEU A 115 10.80 -5.18 -13.85
N ARG A 116 9.60 -5.63 -14.21
CA ARG A 116 8.41 -5.47 -13.36
C ARG A 116 8.65 -5.99 -11.94
N PHE A 117 9.00 -7.25 -11.79
CA PHE A 117 9.20 -7.84 -10.47
C PHE A 117 10.43 -7.30 -9.74
N PRO A 118 11.61 -7.13 -10.39
CA PRO A 118 12.75 -6.50 -9.75
C PRO A 118 12.47 -5.12 -9.16
N LEU A 119 11.69 -4.28 -9.85
CA LEU A 119 11.36 -2.93 -9.40
C LEU A 119 10.32 -2.91 -8.26
N LEU A 120 9.34 -3.82 -8.27
CA LEU A 120 8.19 -3.77 -7.35
C LEU A 120 8.43 -4.55 -6.06
N LYS A 121 9.28 -5.57 -6.08
CA LYS A 121 9.67 -6.32 -4.89
C LYS A 121 10.55 -5.49 -3.96
N ASN A 122 10.62 -5.93 -2.71
CA ASN A 122 11.61 -5.42 -1.78
C ASN A 122 13.01 -5.97 -2.12
N PRO A 123 14.09 -5.22 -1.82
CA PRO A 123 15.46 -5.68 -2.10
C PRO A 123 15.79 -7.05 -1.50
N GLU A 124 15.30 -7.32 -0.28
CA GLU A 124 15.50 -8.58 0.45
C GLU A 124 14.80 -9.79 -0.19
N ASP A 125 13.76 -9.56 -1.02
CA ASP A 125 12.96 -10.60 -1.66
C ASP A 125 13.41 -10.91 -3.10
N LEU A 126 14.50 -10.28 -3.55
CA LEU A 126 15.02 -10.42 -4.90
C LEU A 126 15.77 -11.74 -5.07
N THR A 127 15.51 -12.44 -6.19
CA THR A 127 16.38 -13.53 -6.63
C THR A 127 17.68 -12.96 -7.21
N GLY A 128 18.75 -13.74 -7.26
CA GLY A 128 20.04 -13.30 -7.85
C GLY A 128 19.90 -12.76 -9.29
N ARG A 129 19.05 -13.38 -10.12
CA ARG A 129 18.73 -12.89 -11.47
C ARG A 129 18.03 -11.52 -11.45
N GLN A 130 17.13 -11.30 -10.50
CA GLN A 130 16.42 -10.03 -10.35
C GLN A 130 17.35 -8.93 -9.85
N ALA A 131 18.23 -9.24 -8.91
CA ALA A 131 19.26 -8.32 -8.41
C ALA A 131 20.23 -7.90 -9.54
N SER A 132 20.68 -8.85 -10.37
CA SER A 132 21.52 -8.55 -11.53
C SER A 132 20.81 -7.66 -12.54
N ALA A 133 19.51 -7.86 -12.77
CA ALA A 133 18.73 -7.00 -13.66
C ALA A 133 18.61 -5.56 -13.12
N LEU A 134 18.43 -5.37 -11.81
CA LEU A 134 18.45 -4.05 -11.17
C LEU A 134 19.83 -3.39 -11.23
N GLU A 135 20.89 -4.15 -11.04
CA GLU A 135 22.25 -3.64 -11.18
C GLU A 135 22.52 -3.16 -12.63
N GLY A 136 22.03 -3.88 -13.62
CA GLY A 136 22.03 -3.42 -15.02
C GLY A 136 21.29 -2.10 -15.18
N LEU A 137 20.12 -1.94 -14.55
CA LEU A 137 19.36 -0.70 -14.58
C LEU A 137 20.09 0.46 -13.87
N ARG A 138 20.75 0.17 -12.74
CA ARG A 138 21.55 1.16 -11.98
C ARG A 138 22.58 1.86 -12.87
N ARG A 139 23.27 1.09 -13.70
CA ARG A 139 24.31 1.61 -14.60
C ARG A 139 23.78 2.57 -15.67
N THR A 140 22.48 2.53 -15.95
CA THR A 140 21.86 3.43 -16.94
C THR A 140 21.60 4.83 -16.39
N GLY A 141 21.52 5.02 -15.08
CA GLY A 141 21.12 6.27 -14.44
C GLY A 141 19.72 6.76 -14.85
N SER A 142 18.90 5.86 -15.42
CA SER A 142 17.61 6.17 -16.03
C SER A 142 16.58 6.68 -15.02
N ALA A 143 15.51 7.27 -15.54
CA ALA A 143 14.38 7.70 -14.71
C ALA A 143 13.78 6.54 -13.90
N LEU A 144 13.77 5.31 -14.46
CA LEU A 144 13.30 4.12 -13.76
C LEU A 144 14.18 3.79 -12.54
N TRP A 145 15.50 3.90 -12.68
CA TRP A 145 16.40 3.69 -11.55
C TRP A 145 16.19 4.74 -10.45
N ARG A 146 16.10 6.00 -10.83
CA ARG A 146 15.83 7.09 -9.87
C ARG A 146 14.50 6.93 -9.17
N ALA A 147 13.45 6.50 -9.90
CA ALA A 147 12.13 6.20 -9.35
C ALA A 147 12.18 5.01 -8.37
N TYR A 148 12.96 3.97 -8.67
CA TYR A 148 13.19 2.86 -7.75
C TYR A 148 13.85 3.33 -6.45
N LEU A 149 14.87 4.17 -6.52
CA LEU A 149 15.51 4.74 -5.34
C LEU A 149 14.53 5.60 -4.52
N LEU A 150 13.65 6.36 -5.17
CA LEU A 150 12.61 7.13 -4.49
C LEU A 150 11.59 6.23 -3.78
N LYS A 151 11.22 5.08 -4.36
CA LYS A 151 10.37 4.07 -3.69
C LYS A 151 11.07 3.52 -2.46
N GLU A 152 12.33 3.11 -2.57
CA GLU A 152 13.08 2.58 -1.44
C GLU A 152 13.35 3.66 -0.37
N GLY A 153 13.58 4.91 -0.78
CA GLY A 153 13.74 6.03 0.15
C GLY A 153 12.46 6.27 0.98
N LEU A 154 11.28 6.22 0.36
CA LEU A 154 10.03 6.32 1.13
C LEU A 154 9.85 5.14 2.09
N ARG A 155 10.27 3.94 1.67
CA ARG A 155 10.25 2.75 2.52
C ARG A 155 11.20 2.88 3.70
N ALA A 156 12.36 3.52 3.51
CA ALA A 156 13.33 3.77 4.57
C ALA A 156 12.78 4.70 5.66
N VAL A 157 11.99 5.72 5.30
CA VAL A 157 11.31 6.61 6.26
C VAL A 157 10.51 5.82 7.31
N PHE A 158 9.81 4.76 6.89
CA PHE A 158 9.02 3.92 7.82
C PHE A 158 9.87 2.95 8.65
N ARG A 159 11.16 2.83 8.35
CA ARG A 159 12.12 2.05 9.14
C ARG A 159 12.93 2.92 10.08
N ALA A 160 12.88 4.23 9.90
CA ALA A 160 13.49 5.18 10.81
C ALA A 160 12.76 5.17 12.16
N GLY A 161 13.51 5.43 13.22
CA GLY A 161 12.90 5.60 14.54
C GLY A 161 12.04 6.87 14.61
N PRO A 162 11.12 6.97 15.59
CA PRO A 162 10.24 8.13 15.73
C PRO A 162 10.99 9.49 15.77
N GLY A 163 12.21 9.51 16.34
CA GLY A 163 13.02 10.73 16.42
C GLY A 163 13.61 11.19 15.09
N GLU A 164 13.80 10.29 14.13
CA GLU A 164 14.45 10.58 12.83
C GLU A 164 13.44 10.67 11.68
N ALA A 165 12.25 10.10 11.88
CA ALA A 165 11.23 9.96 10.83
C ALA A 165 10.80 11.29 10.21
N ALA A 166 10.76 12.36 11.00
CA ALA A 166 10.36 13.68 10.51
C ALA A 166 11.38 14.25 9.51
N ASP A 167 12.65 14.19 9.84
CA ASP A 167 13.75 14.68 9.00
C ASP A 167 13.92 13.82 7.75
N GLU A 168 13.85 12.50 7.90
CA GLU A 168 13.87 11.55 6.78
C GLU A 168 12.72 11.78 5.81
N LEU A 169 11.50 11.99 6.31
CA LEU A 169 10.33 12.28 5.49
C LEU A 169 10.46 13.62 4.75
N ASP A 170 10.96 14.66 5.43
CA ASP A 170 11.16 15.97 4.83
C ASP A 170 12.27 15.95 3.78
N GLY A 171 13.36 15.23 4.05
CA GLY A 171 14.42 14.93 3.08
C GLY A 171 13.88 14.21 1.86
N TRP A 172 13.08 13.17 2.06
CA TRP A 172 12.44 12.44 0.95
C TRP A 172 11.50 13.35 0.14
N LEU A 173 10.67 14.18 0.80
CA LEU A 173 9.78 15.13 0.14
C LEU A 173 10.56 16.12 -0.72
N ALA A 174 11.68 16.67 -0.22
CA ALA A 174 12.54 17.55 -0.96
C ALA A 174 13.17 16.86 -2.19
N TRP A 175 13.57 15.60 -2.05
CA TRP A 175 14.12 14.81 -3.15
C TRP A 175 13.06 14.47 -4.20
N ALA A 176 11.90 13.95 -3.78
CA ALA A 176 10.85 13.54 -4.68
C ALA A 176 10.28 14.70 -5.50
N CYS A 177 10.07 15.88 -4.89
CA CYS A 177 9.56 17.06 -5.61
C CYS A 177 10.53 17.60 -6.67
N ARG A 178 11.86 17.40 -6.48
CA ARG A 178 12.90 17.83 -7.44
C ARG A 178 13.33 16.73 -8.42
N SER A 179 12.74 15.54 -8.33
CA SER A 179 13.14 14.36 -9.12
C SER A 179 12.96 14.52 -10.63
N ARG A 180 12.14 15.45 -11.09
CA ARG A 180 11.70 15.63 -12.49
C ARG A 180 10.98 14.37 -13.04
N ILE A 181 10.42 13.55 -12.16
CA ILE A 181 9.57 12.40 -12.48
C ILE A 181 8.14 12.77 -12.12
N PRO A 182 7.25 13.10 -13.08
CA PRO A 182 5.92 13.67 -12.80
C PRO A 182 5.13 12.86 -11.77
N ARG A 183 5.15 11.53 -11.87
CA ARG A 183 4.47 10.61 -10.94
C ARG A 183 4.96 10.76 -9.51
N PHE A 184 6.27 10.96 -9.30
CA PHE A 184 6.84 11.13 -7.95
C PHE A 184 6.68 12.56 -7.43
N VAL A 185 6.65 13.56 -8.31
CA VAL A 185 6.28 14.93 -7.93
C VAL A 185 4.83 14.98 -7.44
N GLU A 186 3.91 14.31 -8.12
CA GLU A 186 2.50 14.18 -7.68
C GLU A 186 2.40 13.43 -6.36
N LEU A 187 3.12 12.31 -6.23
CA LEU A 187 3.19 11.52 -5.00
C LEU A 187 3.72 12.36 -3.84
N SER A 188 4.76 13.18 -4.04
CA SER A 188 5.30 14.03 -2.98
C SER A 188 4.25 15.02 -2.44
N ARG A 189 3.39 15.56 -3.31
CA ARG A 189 2.26 16.41 -2.88
C ARG A 189 1.24 15.63 -2.06
N LYS A 190 0.94 14.39 -2.44
CA LYS A 190 0.04 13.50 -1.71
C LYS A 190 0.59 13.17 -0.32
N VAL A 191 1.86 12.78 -0.24
CA VAL A 191 2.56 12.46 1.02
C VAL A 191 2.64 13.68 1.93
N ARG A 192 2.96 14.87 1.38
CA ARG A 192 3.00 16.12 2.14
C ARG A 192 1.68 16.45 2.82
N ARG A 193 0.55 16.28 2.12
CA ARG A 193 -0.78 16.50 2.71
C ARG A 193 -1.09 15.54 3.86
N LYS A 194 -0.45 14.36 3.87
CA LYS A 194 -0.66 13.31 4.88
C LYS A 194 0.49 13.18 5.87
N ARG A 195 1.43 14.15 5.85
CA ARG A 195 2.66 14.14 6.68
C ARG A 195 2.38 13.85 8.15
N ARG A 196 1.42 14.57 8.75
CA ARG A 196 1.05 14.38 10.17
C ARG A 196 0.62 12.94 10.46
N GLY A 197 -0.29 12.40 9.64
CA GLY A 197 -0.78 11.03 9.82
C GLY A 197 0.29 9.95 9.56
N ILE A 198 1.24 10.21 8.68
CA ILE A 198 2.39 9.31 8.43
C ILE A 198 3.32 9.30 9.66
N LEU A 199 3.70 10.46 10.16
CA LEU A 199 4.56 10.54 11.36
C LEU A 199 3.88 9.93 12.58
N ARG A 200 2.57 10.18 12.75
CA ARG A 200 1.82 9.59 13.85
C ARG A 200 1.78 8.06 13.78
N SER A 201 1.69 7.48 12.59
CA SER A 201 1.73 6.02 12.45
C SER A 201 3.10 5.43 12.84
N ILE A 202 4.19 6.16 12.57
CA ILE A 202 5.54 5.75 12.94
C ILE A 202 5.73 5.84 14.47
N GLU A 203 5.31 6.95 15.08
CA GLU A 203 5.36 7.13 16.53
C GLU A 203 4.63 6.03 17.30
N LEU A 204 3.44 5.68 16.83
CA LEU A 204 2.60 4.67 17.48
C LEU A 204 2.99 3.24 17.13
N GLY A 205 3.87 3.03 16.16
CA GLY A 205 4.19 1.70 15.63
C GLY A 205 2.96 0.99 15.06
N VAL A 206 1.93 1.74 14.63
CA VAL A 206 0.65 1.16 14.20
C VAL A 206 0.77 0.74 12.74
N SER A 207 0.42 -0.48 12.46
CA SER A 207 0.29 -0.98 11.08
C SER A 207 -1.08 -1.65 10.90
N ASN A 208 -1.55 -1.70 9.65
CA ASN A 208 -2.77 -2.44 9.31
C ASN A 208 -2.56 -3.97 9.28
N ALA A 209 -1.42 -4.48 9.76
CA ALA A 209 -1.13 -5.90 9.77
C ALA A 209 -2.24 -6.73 10.47
N ARG A 210 -2.83 -6.19 11.55
CA ARG A 210 -3.97 -6.82 12.22
C ARG A 210 -5.23 -6.82 11.36
N VAL A 211 -5.48 -5.74 10.63
CA VAL A 211 -6.61 -5.65 9.68
C VAL A 211 -6.40 -6.62 8.51
N GLU A 212 -5.18 -6.74 8.00
CA GLU A 212 -4.83 -7.72 6.97
C GLU A 212 -4.99 -9.16 7.47
N ALA A 213 -4.58 -9.44 8.70
CA ALA A 213 -4.78 -10.74 9.33
C ALA A 213 -6.29 -11.09 9.43
N VAL A 214 -7.13 -10.13 9.83
CA VAL A 214 -8.59 -10.30 9.84
C VAL A 214 -9.13 -10.51 8.42
N ASN A 215 -8.70 -9.71 7.45
CA ASN A 215 -9.08 -9.88 6.05
C ASN A 215 -8.70 -11.27 5.50
N ASN A 216 -7.54 -11.80 5.90
CA ASN A 216 -7.14 -13.14 5.53
C ASN A 216 -8.03 -14.20 6.19
N LYS A 217 -8.39 -14.04 7.48
CA LYS A 217 -9.37 -14.93 8.15
C LYS A 217 -10.72 -14.91 7.44
N ILE A 218 -11.19 -13.73 7.00
CA ILE A 218 -12.43 -13.60 6.23
C ILE A 218 -12.32 -14.34 4.89
N LYS A 219 -11.22 -14.16 4.14
CA LYS A 219 -10.99 -14.88 2.88
C LYS A 219 -10.97 -16.40 3.07
N VAL A 220 -10.35 -16.87 4.15
CA VAL A 220 -10.34 -18.30 4.49
C VAL A 220 -11.75 -18.77 4.82
N ALA A 221 -12.52 -18.02 5.62
CA ALA A 221 -13.91 -18.36 5.96
C ALA A 221 -14.78 -18.47 4.71
N ILE A 222 -14.64 -17.53 3.75
CA ILE A 222 -15.37 -17.57 2.47
C ILE A 222 -15.00 -18.84 1.67
N ARG A 223 -13.74 -19.21 1.62
CA ARG A 223 -13.28 -20.42 0.91
C ARG A 223 -13.80 -21.69 1.57
N GLN A 224 -13.74 -21.78 2.90
CA GLN A 224 -14.23 -22.92 3.67
C GLN A 224 -15.75 -23.11 3.52
N GLY A 225 -16.50 -22.00 3.41
CA GLY A 225 -17.96 -22.02 3.20
C GLY A 225 -18.37 -22.14 1.72
N TYR A 226 -17.44 -22.37 0.79
CA TYR A 226 -17.70 -22.38 -0.65
C TYR A 226 -18.45 -21.14 -1.17
N GLY A 227 -18.24 -20.00 -0.49
CA GLY A 227 -18.95 -18.75 -0.71
C GLY A 227 -20.15 -18.56 0.22
N PHE A 228 -20.73 -17.36 0.17
CA PHE A 228 -21.92 -17.00 0.96
C PHE A 228 -22.96 -16.37 0.04
N ARG A 229 -24.13 -16.98 -0.04
CA ARG A 229 -25.28 -16.40 -0.76
C ARG A 229 -25.84 -15.18 -0.03
N ASN A 230 -25.83 -15.24 1.30
CA ASN A 230 -26.27 -14.14 2.16
C ASN A 230 -25.05 -13.52 2.86
N ILE A 231 -24.83 -12.23 2.61
CA ILE A 231 -23.74 -11.45 3.21
C ILE A 231 -23.92 -11.34 4.74
N ASP A 232 -25.14 -11.31 5.26
CA ASP A 232 -25.36 -11.20 6.71
C ASP A 232 -24.83 -12.43 7.45
N ASN A 233 -24.95 -13.62 6.84
CA ASN A 233 -24.37 -14.84 7.39
C ASN A 233 -22.83 -14.76 7.42
N LEU A 234 -22.21 -14.15 6.40
CA LEU A 234 -20.76 -13.90 6.42
C LEU A 234 -20.39 -12.89 7.52
N ILE A 235 -21.14 -11.80 7.67
CA ILE A 235 -20.94 -10.81 8.72
C ILE A 235 -21.05 -11.46 10.10
N ALA A 236 -22.11 -12.24 10.34
CA ALA A 236 -22.29 -12.95 11.60
C ALA A 236 -21.12 -13.90 11.89
N LEU A 237 -20.66 -14.65 10.90
CA LEU A 237 -19.49 -15.53 11.05
C LEU A 237 -18.19 -14.76 11.33
N VAL A 238 -18.00 -13.61 10.69
CA VAL A 238 -16.85 -12.74 10.95
C VAL A 238 -16.89 -12.19 12.38
N MET A 239 -18.07 -11.76 12.84
CA MET A 239 -18.25 -11.30 14.21
C MET A 239 -17.97 -12.42 15.21
N LEU A 240 -18.45 -13.63 15.00
CA LEU A 240 -18.18 -14.79 15.87
C LEU A 240 -16.68 -15.15 15.91
N ARG A 241 -15.97 -15.08 14.78
CA ARG A 241 -14.57 -15.52 14.70
C ARG A 241 -13.55 -14.44 15.06
N CYS A 242 -13.90 -13.18 14.90
CA CYS A 242 -12.96 -12.06 14.97
C CYS A 242 -13.32 -11.01 16.02
N SER A 243 -14.42 -11.20 16.78
CA SER A 243 -14.77 -10.35 17.94
C SER A 243 -14.58 -11.14 19.25
N ASP A 244 -14.93 -10.50 20.36
CA ASP A 244 -14.92 -11.14 21.69
C ASP A 244 -16.20 -11.92 21.98
N LEU A 245 -17.09 -12.11 21.01
CA LEU A 245 -18.28 -12.90 21.17
C LEU A 245 -17.90 -14.37 21.42
N LYS A 246 -18.14 -14.85 22.63
CA LYS A 246 -17.93 -16.25 23.03
C LYS A 246 -19.26 -16.83 23.46
N PRO A 247 -20.13 -17.24 22.51
CA PRO A 247 -21.41 -17.84 22.86
C PRO A 247 -21.14 -19.13 23.63
N ALA A 248 -21.86 -19.33 24.76
CA ALA A 248 -21.87 -20.58 25.48
C ALA A 248 -22.43 -21.67 24.56
N LEU A 249 -21.69 -22.73 24.35
CA LEU A 249 -22.14 -23.86 23.54
C LEU A 249 -22.97 -24.80 24.43
N PRO A 250 -24.11 -25.30 23.95
CA PRO A 250 -24.90 -26.28 24.69
C PRO A 250 -24.04 -27.49 25.09
N GLY A 251 -24.04 -27.84 26.37
CA GLY A 251 -23.29 -29.00 26.89
C GLY A 251 -21.80 -28.81 27.12
N ARG A 252 -21.28 -27.56 27.04
CA ARG A 252 -19.91 -27.22 27.50
C ARG A 252 -20.02 -26.20 28.61
N GLU A 253 -19.61 -26.58 29.81
CA GLU A 253 -19.36 -25.64 30.89
C GLU A 253 -18.17 -24.74 30.51
N ALA A 254 -18.27 -23.45 30.85
CA ALA A 254 -17.28 -22.42 30.49
C ALA A 254 -16.00 -22.56 31.30
#